data_c9aabf35b630ed2b3051af8bc9cd6c47
#
_entry.id   c9aabf35b630ed2b3051af8bc9cd6c47
#
_cell.length_a   1.000
_cell.length_b   1.000
_cell.length_c   1.000
_cell.angle_alpha   90.00
_cell.angle_beta   90.00
_cell.angle_gamma   90.00
#
_symmetry.space_group_name_H-M   'P 1'
#
loop_
_entity.id
_entity.type
_entity.pdbx_description
1 polymer ?
#
loop_
_entity_poly.entity_id
_entity_poly.type
_entity_poly.pdbx_seq_one_letter_code
_entity_poly.pdbx_strand_id
1 'polypeptide(L)'
;MRKTTIILTMMAAVAAGAGAMASQMVSNPANMKGKEYVNPIIHADYSDPDVVASPDGRTFYMTASSFQSAPGLPILKSHDLVNWAIVNYALPDVPPVDYYQAAPRHGKGVWAPCIREHDGRYYIYWGDPDFGVYMVSTDDPEGAWSEPALVIPGKGLIDPSPLWDKDGKVYLANGWAASRCGFNSVITLWELTPDGKKAVGTPRIIYDGNDGVNHTVEGPKFYRKGDWYYMFAPAGGVATGWQLVMRSRNIEGPYEAKIVMAQGKSDINGPHQGAWVTDSEGKDWFLHFQDKDLYGRLIHLNPMVWREDWPVIGNDTDGDGCGDPVRRWSKPAGSVIQGALPLQHSKDASALFQWHADYKPEYGFPLPEGMMRVYGHRTEAVDINLWDVPNLWLQKFPAEEFTATSRVRVSAKSLSEGATSGIVVMGRDYARLGLLKKGDAFVLQYAVNRDADNGGKETVKDIAELKPTRVYAAGLMPNLECDVWLRVTVKRDGKCTLSYSTDGRKFTDAGRFTARVGKWIGAKLGYYSVTPGGVTERGWIDVVEDELVIR
;
A
#
# COMPACT_ATOMS: atom_id res chain seq x y z
N MET A 1 56.47 -20.21 -20.84
CA MET A 1 55.28 -20.89 -20.32
C MET A 1 54.57 -19.93 -19.41
N ARG A 2 53.56 -19.24 -19.92
CA ARG A 2 52.67 -18.33 -19.14
C ARG A 2 51.49 -19.14 -18.67
N LYS A 3 51.29 -19.25 -17.36
CA LYS A 3 50.09 -19.83 -16.75
C LYS A 3 49.01 -18.78 -16.73
N THR A 4 47.99 -18.97 -17.54
CA THR A 4 46.76 -18.18 -17.54
C THR A 4 45.86 -18.76 -16.45
N THR A 5 45.68 -18.02 -15.37
CA THR A 5 44.70 -18.34 -14.32
C THR A 5 43.33 -17.82 -14.77
N ILE A 6 42.43 -18.72 -15.10
CA ILE A 6 41.02 -18.42 -15.37
C ILE A 6 40.34 -18.30 -14.01
N ILE A 7 39.97 -17.09 -13.65
CA ILE A 7 39.06 -16.82 -12.51
C ILE A 7 37.65 -17.06 -13.02
N LEU A 8 37.07 -18.20 -12.64
CA LEU A 8 35.64 -18.48 -12.81
C LEU A 8 34.90 -17.71 -11.74
N THR A 9 34.31 -16.59 -12.11
CA THR A 9 33.35 -15.88 -11.27
C THR A 9 32.04 -16.68 -11.31
N MET A 10 31.82 -17.52 -10.30
CA MET A 10 30.49 -18.08 -10.04
C MET A 10 29.57 -16.92 -9.59
N MET A 11 28.81 -16.37 -10.49
CA MET A 11 27.57 -15.71 -10.12
C MET A 11 26.60 -16.79 -9.60
N ALA A 12 26.55 -16.95 -8.31
CA ALA A 12 25.45 -17.65 -7.67
C ALA A 12 24.21 -16.77 -7.84
N ALA A 13 23.42 -17.07 -8.86
CA ALA A 13 22.04 -16.66 -8.91
C ALA A 13 21.37 -17.35 -7.72
N VAL A 14 21.18 -16.61 -6.63
CA VAL A 14 20.22 -16.96 -5.60
C VAL A 14 18.85 -16.71 -6.25
N ALA A 15 18.38 -17.71 -7.00
CA ALA A 15 16.98 -17.88 -7.20
C ALA A 15 16.41 -18.20 -5.81
N ALA A 16 16.07 -17.17 -5.04
CA ALA A 16 15.10 -17.31 -3.97
C ALA A 16 13.87 -17.91 -4.66
N GLY A 17 13.58 -19.18 -4.40
CA GLY A 17 12.34 -19.80 -4.80
C GLY A 17 11.25 -18.97 -4.12
N ALA A 18 10.67 -18.05 -4.87
CA ALA A 18 9.43 -17.43 -4.51
C ALA A 18 8.41 -18.57 -4.52
N GLY A 19 8.21 -19.21 -3.38
CA GLY A 19 7.01 -19.99 -3.14
C GLY A 19 5.85 -19.06 -3.48
N ALA A 20 4.95 -19.50 -4.36
CA ALA A 20 3.81 -18.69 -4.74
C ALA A 20 3.13 -18.15 -3.48
N MET A 21 3.04 -16.83 -3.38
CA MET A 21 2.38 -16.17 -2.25
C MET A 21 0.94 -16.66 -2.19
N ALA A 22 0.48 -17.12 -1.02
CA ALA A 22 -0.92 -17.47 -0.85
C ALA A 22 -1.78 -16.22 -1.07
N SER A 23 -2.72 -16.28 -2.01
CA SER A 23 -3.61 -15.15 -2.27
C SER A 23 -4.52 -14.90 -1.08
N GLN A 24 -4.62 -13.64 -0.65
CA GLN A 24 -5.33 -13.24 0.56
C GLN A 24 -6.42 -12.22 0.22
N MET A 25 -7.66 -12.53 0.60
CA MET A 25 -8.78 -11.59 0.47
C MET A 25 -8.52 -10.32 1.27
N VAL A 26 -8.81 -9.17 0.65
CA VAL A 26 -8.70 -7.83 1.29
C VAL A 26 -10.02 -7.08 1.29
N SER A 27 -11.05 -7.61 0.64
CA SER A 27 -12.35 -6.98 0.48
C SER A 27 -13.19 -6.99 1.74
N ASN A 28 -14.16 -6.09 1.77
CA ASN A 28 -15.18 -6.04 2.81
C ASN A 28 -15.93 -7.40 2.89
N PRO A 29 -15.85 -8.12 4.02
CA PRO A 29 -16.48 -9.45 4.15
C PRO A 29 -18.00 -9.44 3.93
N ALA A 30 -18.68 -8.31 4.12
CA ALA A 30 -20.11 -8.17 3.85
C ALA A 30 -20.47 -8.41 2.37
N ASN A 31 -19.50 -8.24 1.48
CA ASN A 31 -19.68 -8.38 0.03
C ASN A 31 -19.50 -9.81 -0.50
N MET A 32 -19.10 -10.75 0.34
CA MET A 32 -18.86 -12.13 -0.09
C MET A 32 -20.11 -12.86 -0.60
N LYS A 33 -21.28 -12.43 -0.16
CA LYS A 33 -22.57 -13.07 -0.47
C LYS A 33 -23.57 -12.04 -1.01
N GLY A 34 -24.64 -12.53 -1.65
CA GLY A 34 -25.74 -11.69 -2.15
C GLY A 34 -25.48 -11.14 -3.56
N LYS A 35 -26.48 -10.45 -4.08
CA LYS A 35 -26.51 -9.85 -5.43
C LYS A 35 -26.11 -8.38 -5.45
N GLU A 36 -25.97 -7.78 -4.27
CA GLU A 36 -25.56 -6.38 -4.10
C GLU A 36 -24.22 -6.31 -3.37
N TYR A 37 -23.51 -5.21 -3.54
CA TYR A 37 -22.33 -4.85 -2.75
C TYR A 37 -22.58 -3.59 -1.95
N VAL A 38 -21.76 -3.40 -0.94
CA VAL A 38 -21.74 -2.20 -0.07
C VAL A 38 -20.36 -1.57 -0.15
N ASN A 39 -20.30 -0.28 -0.39
CA ASN A 39 -19.08 0.51 -0.33
C ASN A 39 -18.71 0.92 1.11
N PRO A 40 -17.40 1.02 1.43
CA PRO A 40 -16.27 0.70 0.57
C PRO A 40 -16.15 -0.81 0.30
N ILE A 41 -15.71 -1.17 -0.91
CA ILE A 41 -15.47 -2.58 -1.27
C ILE A 41 -14.19 -3.11 -0.64
N ILE A 42 -13.23 -2.23 -0.34
CA ILE A 42 -12.01 -2.53 0.43
C ILE A 42 -11.88 -1.46 1.52
N HIS A 43 -11.78 -1.90 2.77
CA HIS A 43 -11.57 -1.01 3.92
C HIS A 43 -10.11 -0.69 4.21
N ALA A 44 -9.15 -1.44 3.68
CA ALA A 44 -7.73 -1.16 3.82
C ALA A 44 -7.27 -0.03 2.89
N ASP A 45 -6.21 0.67 3.29
CA ASP A 45 -5.62 1.78 2.57
C ASP A 45 -4.92 1.33 1.27
N TYR A 46 -5.63 1.37 0.15
CA TYR A 46 -5.10 1.16 -1.20
C TYR A 46 -5.27 2.45 -2.00
N SER A 47 -4.44 3.46 -1.70
CA SER A 47 -4.50 4.78 -2.33
C SER A 47 -4.35 4.73 -3.84
N ASP A 48 -5.05 5.63 -4.53
CA ASP A 48 -4.85 5.90 -5.96
C ASP A 48 -5.01 4.64 -6.82
N PRO A 49 -6.14 3.90 -6.68
CA PRO A 49 -6.32 2.62 -7.37
C PRO A 49 -6.39 2.80 -8.88
N ASP A 50 -5.72 1.92 -9.61
CA ASP A 50 -5.92 1.77 -11.05
C ASP A 50 -6.17 0.31 -11.39
N VAL A 51 -7.07 0.05 -12.32
CA VAL A 51 -7.55 -1.29 -12.65
C VAL A 51 -7.53 -1.54 -14.15
N VAL A 52 -7.21 -2.78 -14.52
CA VAL A 52 -7.26 -3.26 -15.90
C VAL A 52 -7.97 -4.61 -15.96
N ALA A 53 -8.75 -4.84 -17.03
CA ALA A 53 -9.27 -6.16 -17.35
C ALA A 53 -8.21 -6.99 -18.10
N SER A 54 -8.20 -8.30 -17.87
CA SER A 54 -7.48 -9.25 -18.72
C SER A 54 -8.07 -9.25 -20.16
N PRO A 55 -7.33 -9.73 -21.17
CA PRO A 55 -7.80 -9.76 -22.55
C PRO A 55 -9.13 -10.50 -22.76
N ASP A 56 -9.45 -11.47 -21.90
CA ASP A 56 -10.73 -12.21 -21.94
C ASP A 56 -11.87 -11.49 -21.19
N GLY A 57 -11.60 -10.34 -20.53
CA GLY A 57 -12.56 -9.54 -19.79
C GLY A 57 -13.12 -10.18 -18.52
N ARG A 58 -12.52 -11.27 -18.02
CA ARG A 58 -13.04 -12.06 -16.89
C ARG A 58 -12.24 -11.91 -15.59
N THR A 59 -11.01 -11.49 -15.72
CA THR A 59 -10.11 -11.24 -14.61
C THR A 59 -9.74 -9.76 -14.59
N PHE A 60 -9.70 -9.18 -13.40
CA PHE A 60 -9.33 -7.79 -13.19
C PHE A 60 -8.12 -7.74 -12.28
N TYR A 61 -7.15 -6.90 -12.64
CA TYR A 61 -5.99 -6.62 -11.83
C TYR A 61 -5.98 -5.15 -11.43
N MET A 62 -5.71 -4.89 -10.16
CA MET A 62 -5.61 -3.55 -9.59
C MET A 62 -4.26 -3.37 -8.93
N THR A 63 -3.69 -2.18 -9.05
CA THR A 63 -2.54 -1.73 -8.28
C THR A 63 -2.86 -0.45 -7.53
N ALA A 64 -2.01 -0.06 -6.58
CA ALA A 64 -2.21 1.13 -5.75
C ALA A 64 -0.87 1.70 -5.28
N SER A 65 -0.88 2.93 -4.80
CA SER A 65 0.27 3.57 -4.16
C SER A 65 0.78 2.77 -2.98
N SER A 66 2.08 2.56 -2.89
CA SER A 66 2.74 1.89 -1.75
C SER A 66 3.73 2.80 -1.04
N PHE A 67 3.99 3.97 -1.59
CA PHE A 67 4.94 4.95 -1.08
C PHE A 67 6.33 4.33 -0.87
N GLN A 68 6.93 4.47 0.30
CA GLN A 68 8.24 3.90 0.64
C GLN A 68 8.19 2.45 1.14
N SER A 69 6.98 1.86 1.28
CA SER A 69 6.83 0.51 1.84
C SER A 69 7.23 -0.57 0.84
N ALA A 70 8.00 -1.56 1.28
CA ALA A 70 8.43 -2.70 0.46
C ALA A 70 7.86 -4.03 1.02
N PRO A 71 7.49 -4.98 0.14
CA PRO A 71 7.43 -4.83 -1.32
C PRO A 71 6.39 -3.80 -1.75
N GLY A 72 6.64 -3.10 -2.87
CA GLY A 72 5.77 -2.07 -3.43
C GLY A 72 4.92 -2.55 -4.59
N LEU A 73 4.01 -1.68 -5.09
CA LEU A 73 3.09 -1.98 -6.18
C LEU A 73 2.28 -3.27 -5.93
N PRO A 74 1.37 -3.28 -4.96
CA PRO A 74 0.52 -4.44 -4.70
C PRO A 74 -0.29 -4.80 -5.94
N ILE A 75 -0.40 -6.08 -6.26
CA ILE A 75 -1.24 -6.63 -7.31
C ILE A 75 -2.42 -7.32 -6.66
N LEU A 76 -3.58 -6.76 -6.86
CA LEU A 76 -4.84 -7.32 -6.43
C LEU A 76 -5.59 -7.90 -7.62
N LYS A 77 -6.26 -9.04 -7.41
CA LYS A 77 -7.03 -9.76 -8.43
C LYS A 77 -8.48 -9.82 -8.03
N SER A 78 -9.38 -9.71 -9.00
CA SER A 78 -10.82 -9.92 -8.85
C SER A 78 -11.42 -10.57 -10.08
N HIS A 79 -12.57 -11.26 -9.90
CA HIS A 79 -13.39 -11.74 -11.01
C HIS A 79 -14.77 -11.05 -11.05
N ASP A 80 -15.05 -10.13 -10.11
CA ASP A 80 -16.34 -9.43 -9.99
C ASP A 80 -16.22 -7.96 -9.61
N LEU A 81 -15.01 -7.37 -9.63
CA LEU A 81 -14.68 -5.98 -9.25
C LEU A 81 -15.01 -5.59 -7.80
N VAL A 82 -15.61 -6.50 -7.02
CA VAL A 82 -16.07 -6.28 -5.64
C VAL A 82 -15.20 -7.03 -4.65
N ASN A 83 -14.90 -8.29 -4.98
CA ASN A 83 -14.15 -9.19 -4.11
C ASN A 83 -12.71 -9.32 -4.63
N TRP A 84 -11.78 -8.69 -3.92
CA TRP A 84 -10.38 -8.58 -4.29
C TRP A 84 -9.48 -9.39 -3.37
N ALA A 85 -8.50 -10.04 -3.93
CA ALA A 85 -7.43 -10.70 -3.20
C ALA A 85 -6.08 -10.16 -3.65
N ILE A 86 -5.18 -9.91 -2.69
CA ILE A 86 -3.78 -9.64 -3.01
C ILE A 86 -3.12 -10.95 -3.46
N VAL A 87 -2.45 -10.92 -4.60
CA VAL A 87 -1.86 -12.10 -5.23
C VAL A 87 -0.36 -11.94 -5.48
N ASN A 88 0.15 -10.70 -5.54
CA ASN A 88 1.55 -10.42 -5.82
C ASN A 88 1.92 -8.98 -5.43
N TYR A 89 3.21 -8.68 -5.52
CA TYR A 89 3.78 -7.33 -5.54
C TYR A 89 4.70 -7.20 -6.76
N ALA A 90 4.53 -6.15 -7.55
CA ALA A 90 5.32 -5.95 -8.76
C ALA A 90 6.71 -5.36 -8.50
N LEU A 91 6.97 -4.86 -7.29
CA LEU A 91 8.17 -4.12 -6.95
C LEU A 91 8.78 -4.66 -5.65
N PRO A 92 9.74 -5.59 -5.72
CA PRO A 92 10.39 -6.12 -4.52
C PRO A 92 11.11 -5.04 -3.71
N ASP A 93 11.86 -4.16 -4.40
CA ASP A 93 12.62 -3.05 -3.83
C ASP A 93 12.21 -1.74 -4.51
N VAL A 94 12.22 -0.63 -3.75
CA VAL A 94 11.82 0.70 -4.26
C VAL A 94 13.04 1.42 -4.88
N PRO A 95 13.04 1.75 -6.18
CA PRO A 95 14.16 2.46 -6.80
C PRO A 95 14.14 3.97 -6.47
N PRO A 96 15.31 4.64 -6.32
CA PRO A 96 16.66 4.06 -6.22
C PRO A 96 16.87 3.33 -4.90
N VAL A 97 17.28 2.05 -4.97
CA VAL A 97 17.35 1.15 -3.82
C VAL A 97 18.19 1.72 -2.67
N ASP A 98 19.40 2.20 -2.95
CA ASP A 98 20.28 2.78 -1.92
C ASP A 98 19.64 3.92 -1.15
N TYR A 99 18.81 4.74 -1.81
CA TYR A 99 18.14 5.87 -1.19
C TYR A 99 17.02 5.43 -0.23
N TYR A 100 16.22 4.44 -0.64
CA TYR A 100 15.08 3.95 0.15
C TYR A 100 15.52 2.97 1.24
N GLN A 101 16.64 2.25 1.06
CA GLN A 101 17.23 1.40 2.09
C GLN A 101 18.00 2.17 3.17
N ALA A 102 18.39 3.42 2.92
CA ALA A 102 19.18 4.20 3.87
C ALA A 102 18.39 4.61 5.11
N ALA A 103 17.08 4.89 4.98
CA ALA A 103 16.19 5.29 6.09
C ALA A 103 14.72 5.23 5.64
N PRO A 104 13.74 5.21 6.56
CA PRO A 104 12.34 5.44 6.23
C PRO A 104 12.17 6.78 5.51
N ARG A 105 11.54 6.76 4.33
CA ARG A 105 11.30 7.93 3.49
C ARG A 105 9.81 8.24 3.40
N HIS A 106 9.19 8.51 4.55
CA HIS A 106 7.75 8.68 4.70
C HIS A 106 7.11 9.58 3.64
N GLY A 107 6.12 9.03 2.96
CA GLY A 107 5.36 9.74 1.91
C GLY A 107 6.13 9.99 0.61
N LYS A 108 7.25 9.29 0.37
CA LYS A 108 8.02 9.28 -0.89
C LYS A 108 7.87 7.92 -1.58
N GLY A 109 8.47 7.74 -2.73
CA GLY A 109 8.49 6.47 -3.48
C GLY A 109 7.34 6.34 -4.46
N VAL A 110 6.58 5.27 -4.36
CA VAL A 110 5.56 4.89 -5.33
C VAL A 110 4.28 5.71 -5.15
N TRP A 111 4.02 6.66 -6.05
CA TRP A 111 2.80 7.47 -6.07
C TRP A 111 1.94 7.13 -7.29
N ALA A 112 0.62 7.02 -7.08
CA ALA A 112 -0.45 6.90 -8.06
C ALA A 112 -0.08 6.11 -9.33
N PRO A 113 0.15 4.79 -9.21
CA PRO A 113 0.50 3.97 -10.35
C PRO A 113 -0.67 3.84 -11.34
N CYS A 114 -0.33 3.52 -12.57
CA CYS A 114 -1.27 3.21 -13.63
C CYS A 114 -0.94 1.86 -14.23
N ILE A 115 -1.89 0.92 -14.23
CA ILE A 115 -1.75 -0.40 -14.85
C ILE A 115 -2.49 -0.44 -16.17
N ARG A 116 -1.84 -0.93 -17.23
CA ARG A 116 -2.43 -1.12 -18.57
C ARG A 116 -2.06 -2.49 -19.12
N GLU A 117 -2.93 -3.04 -19.92
CA GLU A 117 -2.67 -4.20 -20.79
C GLU A 117 -2.55 -3.72 -22.23
N HIS A 118 -1.53 -4.21 -22.92
CA HIS A 118 -1.34 -3.98 -24.34
C HIS A 118 -0.64 -5.19 -24.97
N ASP A 119 -1.27 -5.75 -26.00
CA ASP A 119 -0.78 -6.92 -26.77
C ASP A 119 -0.39 -8.12 -25.89
N GLY A 120 -1.21 -8.42 -24.87
CA GLY A 120 -1.02 -9.55 -23.96
C GLY A 120 0.02 -9.30 -22.87
N ARG A 121 0.54 -8.08 -22.77
CA ARG A 121 1.52 -7.69 -21.77
C ARG A 121 0.98 -6.60 -20.85
N TYR A 122 1.27 -6.71 -19.56
CA TYR A 122 0.88 -5.73 -18.55
C TYR A 122 2.04 -4.80 -18.25
N TYR A 123 1.70 -3.52 -18.07
CA TYR A 123 2.63 -2.43 -17.78
C TYR A 123 2.12 -1.67 -16.57
N ILE A 124 2.99 -1.35 -15.62
CA ILE A 124 2.70 -0.42 -14.53
C ILE A 124 3.68 0.74 -14.63
N TYR A 125 3.13 1.96 -14.75
CA TYR A 125 3.90 3.20 -14.62
C TYR A 125 3.55 3.85 -13.30
N TRP A 126 4.53 4.43 -12.62
CA TRP A 126 4.30 5.23 -11.40
C TRP A 126 5.18 6.45 -11.36
N GLY A 127 4.75 7.48 -10.61
CA GLY A 127 5.56 8.65 -10.28
C GLY A 127 6.31 8.44 -8.98
N ASP A 128 7.60 8.67 -9.00
CA ASP A 128 8.35 9.04 -7.81
C ASP A 128 8.60 10.56 -7.91
N PRO A 129 7.96 11.38 -7.06
CA PRO A 129 8.02 12.82 -7.21
C PRO A 129 9.42 13.43 -7.00
N ASP A 130 10.35 12.68 -6.43
CA ASP A 130 11.73 13.10 -6.20
C ASP A 130 12.68 12.67 -7.35
N PHE A 131 12.32 11.63 -8.13
CA PHE A 131 13.20 11.04 -9.16
C PHE A 131 12.60 11.02 -10.57
N GLY A 132 11.29 10.83 -10.73
CA GLY A 132 10.64 10.83 -12.03
C GLY A 132 9.63 9.69 -12.23
N VAL A 133 9.34 9.38 -13.50
CA VAL A 133 8.42 8.30 -13.87
C VAL A 133 9.20 7.02 -14.11
N TYR A 134 8.79 5.96 -13.44
CA TYR A 134 9.30 4.60 -13.61
C TYR A 134 8.26 3.69 -14.25
N MET A 135 8.68 2.53 -14.75
CA MET A 135 7.81 1.47 -15.23
C MET A 135 8.37 0.08 -14.96
N VAL A 136 7.47 -0.89 -14.82
CA VAL A 136 7.73 -2.34 -14.87
C VAL A 136 6.72 -3.00 -15.80
N SER A 137 7.04 -4.20 -16.31
CA SER A 137 6.12 -4.95 -17.16
C SER A 137 6.23 -6.46 -16.96
N THR A 138 5.17 -7.19 -17.31
CA THR A 138 5.11 -8.65 -17.24
C THR A 138 4.10 -9.21 -18.24
N ASP A 139 4.23 -10.48 -18.59
CA ASP A 139 3.21 -11.24 -19.33
C ASP A 139 2.22 -11.93 -18.38
N ASP A 140 2.56 -12.03 -17.09
CA ASP A 140 1.72 -12.62 -16.04
C ASP A 140 1.76 -11.76 -14.76
N PRO A 141 0.67 -11.05 -14.40
CA PRO A 141 0.63 -10.21 -13.20
C PRO A 141 0.85 -10.96 -11.89
N GLU A 142 0.58 -12.26 -11.86
CA GLU A 142 0.78 -13.14 -10.69
C GLU A 142 2.21 -13.71 -10.64
N GLY A 143 2.99 -13.53 -11.72
CA GLY A 143 4.36 -13.98 -11.87
C GLY A 143 5.40 -12.89 -11.59
N ALA A 144 6.59 -13.06 -12.17
CA ALA A 144 7.68 -12.11 -12.05
C ALA A 144 7.46 -10.87 -12.92
N TRP A 145 7.79 -9.70 -12.37
CA TRP A 145 7.82 -8.43 -13.10
C TRP A 145 9.25 -8.08 -13.51
N SER A 146 9.39 -7.26 -14.54
CA SER A 146 10.69 -6.77 -15.00
C SER A 146 11.38 -5.89 -13.96
N GLU A 147 12.70 -5.70 -14.11
CA GLU A 147 13.41 -4.64 -13.40
C GLU A 147 12.79 -3.26 -13.71
N PRO A 148 12.77 -2.34 -12.73
CA PRO A 148 12.27 -0.98 -12.92
C PRO A 148 13.09 -0.20 -13.95
N ALA A 149 12.43 0.44 -14.92
CA ALA A 149 13.05 1.36 -15.87
C ALA A 149 12.64 2.81 -15.54
N LEU A 150 13.61 3.72 -15.42
CA LEU A 150 13.36 5.17 -15.31
C LEU A 150 13.03 5.72 -16.71
N VAL A 151 11.74 5.99 -16.96
CA VAL A 151 11.20 6.43 -18.25
C VAL A 151 11.40 7.91 -18.48
N ILE A 152 11.10 8.72 -17.47
CA ILE A 152 11.22 10.19 -17.50
C ILE A 152 11.90 10.65 -16.22
N PRO A 153 13.18 11.00 -16.24
CA PRO A 153 13.85 11.57 -15.08
C PRO A 153 13.37 12.99 -14.81
N GLY A 154 13.18 13.35 -13.55
CA GLY A 154 12.80 14.70 -13.16
C GLY A 154 12.06 14.76 -11.82
N LYS A 155 11.97 15.96 -11.24
CA LYS A 155 11.23 16.19 -10.01
C LYS A 155 9.82 16.69 -10.30
N GLY A 156 8.88 16.29 -9.47
CA GLY A 156 7.50 16.76 -9.55
C GLY A 156 6.61 15.96 -10.50
N LEU A 157 7.15 15.04 -11.28
CA LEU A 157 6.39 14.16 -12.16
C LEU A 157 5.59 13.15 -11.33
N ILE A 158 4.26 13.20 -11.44
CA ILE A 158 3.34 12.32 -10.71
C ILE A 158 2.26 11.77 -11.64
N ASP A 159 1.59 10.70 -11.21
CA ASP A 159 0.36 10.18 -11.80
C ASP A 159 0.46 9.84 -13.30
N PRO A 160 1.48 9.12 -13.75
CA PRO A 160 1.66 8.82 -15.17
C PRO A 160 0.59 7.86 -15.66
N SER A 161 0.06 8.12 -16.87
CA SER A 161 -0.89 7.23 -17.54
C SER A 161 -0.53 7.06 -19.00
N PRO A 162 -0.05 5.87 -19.43
CA PRO A 162 0.31 5.60 -20.82
C PRO A 162 -0.93 5.30 -21.67
N LEU A 163 -0.79 5.56 -22.98
CA LEU A 163 -1.74 5.18 -24.01
C LEU A 163 -0.98 4.74 -25.26
N TRP A 164 -1.21 3.51 -25.71
CA TRP A 164 -0.83 3.03 -27.05
C TRP A 164 -1.93 3.45 -28.04
N ASP A 165 -1.60 4.33 -28.96
CA ASP A 165 -2.58 4.89 -29.88
C ASP A 165 -2.59 4.16 -31.23
N LYS A 166 -3.67 4.38 -31.99
CA LYS A 166 -3.88 3.81 -33.34
C LYS A 166 -2.85 4.25 -34.37
N ASP A 167 -2.14 5.34 -34.13
CA ASP A 167 -1.07 5.85 -34.99
C ASP A 167 0.24 5.06 -34.82
N GLY A 168 0.26 4.06 -33.91
CA GLY A 168 1.43 3.24 -33.58
C GLY A 168 2.40 3.91 -32.61
N LYS A 169 2.04 5.06 -32.06
CA LYS A 169 2.84 5.74 -31.04
C LYS A 169 2.36 5.43 -29.64
N VAL A 170 3.25 5.64 -28.69
CA VAL A 170 2.96 5.54 -27.25
C VAL A 170 3.02 6.94 -26.66
N TYR A 171 1.94 7.32 -25.98
CA TYR A 171 1.86 8.60 -25.30
C TYR A 171 1.72 8.38 -23.79
N LEU A 172 2.14 9.38 -22.99
CA LEU A 172 2.00 9.34 -21.54
C LEU A 172 1.52 10.72 -21.07
N ALA A 173 0.37 10.74 -20.40
CA ALA A 173 -0.10 11.90 -19.66
C ALA A 173 0.38 11.85 -18.21
N ASN A 174 0.69 13.01 -17.61
CA ASN A 174 1.06 13.09 -16.20
C ASN A 174 0.65 14.40 -15.55
N GLY A 175 0.49 14.38 -14.21
CA GLY A 175 0.34 15.54 -13.34
C GLY A 175 1.67 16.02 -12.75
N TRP A 176 1.61 17.10 -11.95
CA TRP A 176 2.78 17.76 -11.36
C TRP A 176 2.57 18.07 -9.88
N ALA A 177 3.57 17.80 -9.07
CA ALA A 177 3.56 18.03 -7.61
C ALA A 177 4.25 19.35 -7.25
N ALA A 178 3.49 20.39 -6.91
CA ALA A 178 4.03 21.70 -6.52
C ALA A 178 5.07 21.62 -5.38
N SER A 179 4.92 20.67 -4.48
CA SER A 179 5.89 20.45 -3.39
C SER A 179 7.30 20.06 -3.85
N ARG A 180 7.48 19.74 -5.14
CA ARG A 180 8.77 19.33 -5.74
C ARG A 180 9.24 20.24 -6.86
N CYS A 181 8.31 20.77 -7.68
CA CYS A 181 8.64 21.59 -8.85
C CYS A 181 8.10 23.03 -8.79
N GLY A 182 7.29 23.38 -7.76
CA GLY A 182 6.80 24.74 -7.56
C GLY A 182 5.51 25.09 -8.30
N PHE A 183 4.93 24.15 -9.07
CA PHE A 183 3.65 24.30 -9.76
C PHE A 183 2.87 22.99 -9.77
N ASN A 184 1.55 23.08 -9.96
CA ASN A 184 0.62 21.94 -10.10
C ASN A 184 -0.57 22.34 -10.99
N SER A 185 -1.62 21.54 -10.99
CA SER A 185 -2.89 21.77 -11.70
C SER A 185 -2.75 21.79 -13.21
N VAL A 186 -1.71 21.18 -13.77
CA VAL A 186 -1.50 21.04 -15.21
C VAL A 186 -1.31 19.58 -15.57
N ILE A 187 -1.85 19.17 -16.73
CA ILE A 187 -1.61 17.86 -17.33
C ILE A 187 -0.71 18.04 -18.53
N THR A 188 0.38 17.30 -18.57
CA THR A 188 1.32 17.29 -19.70
C THR A 188 1.25 15.97 -20.45
N LEU A 189 1.53 15.99 -21.76
CA LEU A 189 1.59 14.87 -22.66
C LEU A 189 3.03 14.70 -23.17
N TRP A 190 3.55 13.49 -23.05
CA TRP A 190 4.82 13.04 -23.60
C TRP A 190 4.56 12.03 -24.73
N GLU A 191 5.44 12.01 -25.73
CA GLU A 191 5.62 10.86 -26.62
C GLU A 191 6.69 9.94 -26.02
N LEU A 192 6.48 8.64 -26.05
CA LEU A 192 7.44 7.64 -25.61
C LEU A 192 8.01 6.86 -26.80
N THR A 193 9.14 6.20 -26.57
CA THR A 193 9.65 5.17 -27.50
C THR A 193 8.61 4.04 -27.66
N PRO A 194 8.59 3.31 -28.80
CA PRO A 194 7.59 2.25 -29.04
C PRO A 194 7.53 1.16 -27.95
N ASP A 195 8.63 0.92 -27.24
CA ASP A 195 8.69 -0.01 -26.10
C ASP A 195 8.21 0.61 -24.77
N GLY A 196 7.81 1.88 -24.78
CA GLY A 196 7.32 2.63 -23.61
C GLY A 196 8.37 2.99 -22.56
N LYS A 197 9.65 2.72 -22.82
CA LYS A 197 10.71 2.80 -21.80
C LYS A 197 11.41 4.15 -21.68
N LYS A 198 11.14 5.08 -22.62
CA LYS A 198 11.81 6.37 -22.63
C LYS A 198 10.98 7.46 -23.27
N ALA A 199 10.98 8.66 -22.70
CA ALA A 199 10.37 9.83 -23.31
C ALA A 199 11.17 10.31 -24.53
N VAL A 200 10.43 10.81 -25.54
CA VAL A 200 10.96 11.40 -26.75
C VAL A 200 10.58 12.87 -26.80
N GLY A 201 11.56 13.75 -27.00
CA GLY A 201 11.32 15.19 -27.10
C GLY A 201 10.94 15.87 -25.79
N THR A 202 10.09 16.90 -25.88
CA THR A 202 9.63 17.70 -24.74
C THR A 202 8.11 17.58 -24.59
N PRO A 203 7.58 17.60 -23.34
CA PRO A 203 6.15 17.50 -23.12
C PRO A 203 5.41 18.76 -23.58
N ARG A 204 4.09 18.62 -23.75
CA ARG A 204 3.17 19.73 -24.00
C ARG A 204 2.12 19.77 -22.91
N ILE A 205 1.72 20.96 -22.47
CA ILE A 205 0.53 21.13 -21.65
C ILE A 205 -0.68 20.86 -22.54
N ILE A 206 -1.52 19.89 -22.15
CA ILE A 206 -2.76 19.56 -22.84
C ILE A 206 -4.02 19.97 -22.07
N TYR A 207 -3.86 20.25 -20.78
CA TYR A 207 -4.90 20.82 -19.93
C TYR A 207 -4.27 21.66 -18.81
N ASP A 208 -4.82 22.86 -18.57
CA ASP A 208 -4.45 23.75 -17.47
C ASP A 208 -5.68 24.02 -16.59
N GLY A 209 -5.66 23.53 -15.37
CA GLY A 209 -6.72 23.73 -14.37
C GLY A 209 -6.57 25.02 -13.58
N ASN A 210 -5.48 25.78 -13.78
CA ASN A 210 -5.27 27.06 -13.08
C ASN A 210 -6.18 28.18 -13.60
N ASP A 211 -6.72 28.03 -14.81
CA ASP A 211 -7.57 29.02 -15.46
C ASP A 211 -9.04 28.97 -15.02
N GLY A 212 -9.42 28.07 -14.10
CA GLY A 212 -10.81 27.88 -13.77
C GLY A 212 -11.08 27.15 -12.45
N VAL A 213 -12.22 26.45 -12.41
CA VAL A 213 -12.70 25.75 -11.21
C VAL A 213 -11.91 24.47 -10.87
N ASN A 214 -11.22 23.88 -11.85
CA ASN A 214 -10.57 22.58 -11.70
C ASN A 214 -9.15 22.68 -11.13
N HIS A 215 -8.97 23.53 -10.12
CA HIS A 215 -7.71 23.64 -9.40
C HIS A 215 -7.30 22.30 -8.78
N THR A 216 -6.01 22.11 -8.60
CA THR A 216 -5.40 20.85 -8.13
C THR A 216 -5.77 19.62 -9.01
N VAL A 217 -6.04 19.84 -10.33
CA VAL A 217 -6.21 18.71 -11.24
C VAL A 217 -4.93 17.90 -11.32
N GLU A 218 -5.06 16.59 -11.12
CA GLU A 218 -3.98 15.61 -11.06
C GLU A 218 -4.51 14.24 -11.48
N GLY A 219 -3.78 13.14 -11.32
CA GLY A 219 -4.28 11.78 -11.49
C GLY A 219 -4.87 11.42 -12.84
N PRO A 220 -4.36 11.91 -14.00
CA PRO A 220 -4.97 11.60 -15.27
C PRO A 220 -4.92 10.10 -15.54
N LYS A 221 -6.07 9.51 -15.87
CA LYS A 221 -6.17 8.15 -16.42
C LYS A 221 -6.61 8.27 -17.86
N PHE A 222 -5.74 7.89 -18.78
CA PHE A 222 -5.87 8.14 -20.19
C PHE A 222 -6.49 6.94 -20.92
N TYR A 223 -7.57 7.19 -21.65
CA TYR A 223 -8.31 6.16 -22.38
C TYR A 223 -8.69 6.64 -23.77
N ARG A 224 -9.02 5.69 -24.65
CA ARG A 224 -9.62 5.95 -25.93
C ARG A 224 -10.91 5.14 -26.10
N LYS A 225 -11.99 5.81 -26.54
CA LYS A 225 -13.28 5.16 -26.87
C LYS A 225 -13.82 5.73 -28.17
N GLY A 226 -13.91 4.89 -29.20
CA GLY A 226 -14.28 5.35 -30.55
C GLY A 226 -13.27 6.38 -31.09
N ASP A 227 -13.78 7.56 -31.45
CA ASP A 227 -12.96 8.67 -31.95
C ASP A 227 -12.54 9.66 -30.87
N TRP A 228 -12.89 9.39 -29.60
CA TRP A 228 -12.58 10.29 -28.50
C TRP A 228 -11.40 9.78 -27.66
N TYR A 229 -10.54 10.71 -27.25
CA TYR A 229 -9.59 10.57 -26.17
C TYR A 229 -10.22 11.10 -24.89
N TYR A 230 -10.11 10.35 -23.81
CA TYR A 230 -10.65 10.68 -22.52
C TYR A 230 -9.54 10.69 -21.47
N MET A 231 -9.53 11.71 -20.62
CA MET A 231 -8.74 11.73 -19.39
C MET A 231 -9.69 11.84 -18.21
N PHE A 232 -9.68 10.83 -17.36
CA PHE A 232 -10.37 10.83 -16.09
C PHE A 232 -9.40 11.37 -15.04
N ALA A 233 -9.68 12.50 -14.42
CA ALA A 233 -8.79 13.14 -13.47
C ALA A 233 -9.57 13.74 -12.31
N PRO A 234 -9.12 13.60 -11.05
CA PRO A 234 -9.72 14.34 -9.95
C PRO A 234 -9.24 15.79 -9.93
N ALA A 235 -10.05 16.67 -9.34
CA ALA A 235 -9.70 18.03 -9.01
C ALA A 235 -10.32 18.44 -7.66
N GLY A 236 -9.92 19.58 -7.08
CA GLY A 236 -10.47 20.09 -5.83
C GLY A 236 -9.87 19.47 -4.55
N GLY A 237 -8.86 18.60 -4.69
CA GLY A 237 -8.14 17.96 -3.58
C GLY A 237 -8.81 16.71 -3.00
N VAL A 238 -8.04 15.89 -2.28
CA VAL A 238 -8.42 14.53 -1.85
C VAL A 238 -9.62 14.47 -0.91
N ALA A 239 -9.84 15.46 -0.07
CA ALA A 239 -10.91 15.44 0.94
C ALA A 239 -12.23 16.04 0.43
N THR A 240 -12.17 16.95 -0.55
CA THR A 240 -13.29 17.80 -0.95
C THR A 240 -13.50 17.86 -2.47
N GLY A 241 -12.71 17.12 -3.24
CA GLY A 241 -12.69 17.20 -4.69
C GLY A 241 -13.81 16.44 -5.39
N TRP A 242 -13.69 16.38 -6.68
CA TRP A 242 -14.64 15.76 -7.60
C TRP A 242 -13.90 15.02 -8.71
N GLN A 243 -14.60 14.12 -9.41
CA GLN A 243 -14.10 13.45 -10.59
C GLN A 243 -14.44 14.29 -11.84
N LEU A 244 -13.39 14.74 -12.49
CA LEU A 244 -13.43 15.42 -13.78
C LEU A 244 -13.19 14.40 -14.90
N VAL A 245 -13.84 14.60 -16.04
CA VAL A 245 -13.48 13.96 -17.30
C VAL A 245 -13.23 15.02 -18.36
N MET A 246 -12.13 14.88 -19.04
CA MET A 246 -11.74 15.71 -20.18
C MET A 246 -11.80 14.86 -21.45
N ARG A 247 -12.37 15.36 -22.54
CA ARG A 247 -12.40 14.66 -23.83
C ARG A 247 -11.96 15.54 -24.98
N SER A 248 -11.36 14.92 -26.00
CA SER A 248 -10.98 15.57 -27.26
C SER A 248 -10.99 14.55 -28.39
N ARG A 249 -11.16 15.01 -29.63
CA ARG A 249 -10.94 14.18 -30.84
C ARG A 249 -9.50 14.17 -31.30
N ASN A 250 -8.66 15.03 -30.71
CA ASN A 250 -7.23 15.07 -30.97
C ASN A 250 -6.49 14.81 -29.64
N ILE A 251 -5.51 13.93 -29.65
CA ILE A 251 -4.74 13.56 -28.46
C ILE A 251 -4.01 14.76 -27.84
N GLU A 252 -3.64 15.76 -28.63
CA GLU A 252 -3.02 16.99 -28.17
C GLU A 252 -4.05 18.05 -27.71
N GLY A 253 -5.35 17.77 -27.81
CA GLY A 253 -6.43 18.70 -27.47
C GLY A 253 -6.87 19.59 -28.66
N PRO A 254 -7.64 20.67 -28.41
CA PRO A 254 -8.07 21.10 -27.06
C PRO A 254 -9.04 20.12 -26.41
N TYR A 255 -8.99 20.03 -25.09
CA TYR A 255 -9.88 19.19 -24.29
C TYR A 255 -11.02 20.02 -23.70
N GLU A 256 -12.26 19.56 -23.88
CA GLU A 256 -13.40 20.02 -23.11
C GLU A 256 -13.53 19.21 -21.80
N ALA A 257 -13.92 19.85 -20.71
CA ALA A 257 -13.95 19.25 -19.39
C ALA A 257 -15.34 19.32 -18.76
N LYS A 258 -15.73 18.22 -18.08
CA LYS A 258 -17.00 18.12 -17.33
C LYS A 258 -16.77 17.41 -16.01
N ILE A 259 -17.38 17.91 -14.92
CA ILE A 259 -17.48 17.21 -13.64
C ILE A 259 -18.54 16.11 -13.82
N VAL A 260 -18.19 14.86 -13.56
CA VAL A 260 -19.04 13.69 -13.82
C VAL A 260 -19.39 12.92 -12.56
N MET A 261 -18.71 13.17 -11.45
CA MET A 261 -19.07 12.68 -10.11
C MET A 261 -18.54 13.64 -9.04
N ALA A 262 -19.36 13.94 -8.06
CA ALA A 262 -19.01 14.71 -6.88
C ALA A 262 -19.65 14.08 -5.66
N GLN A 263 -19.30 14.52 -4.45
CA GLN A 263 -19.91 14.00 -3.22
C GLN A 263 -21.45 14.07 -3.25
N GLY A 264 -22.01 15.17 -3.77
CA GLY A 264 -23.44 15.40 -3.82
C GLY A 264 -24.12 15.24 -2.47
N LYS A 265 -25.15 14.41 -2.43
CA LYS A 265 -25.92 14.10 -1.20
C LYS A 265 -25.37 12.87 -0.44
N SER A 266 -24.31 12.24 -0.95
CA SER A 266 -23.71 11.06 -0.32
C SER A 266 -22.85 11.44 0.89
N ASP A 267 -22.52 10.47 1.75
CA ASP A 267 -21.53 10.58 2.82
C ASP A 267 -20.13 10.14 2.36
N ILE A 268 -19.92 9.97 1.05
CA ILE A 268 -18.66 9.58 0.43
C ILE A 268 -18.02 10.84 -0.15
N ASN A 269 -17.15 11.48 0.66
CA ASN A 269 -16.49 12.73 0.30
C ASN A 269 -15.40 12.52 -0.75
N GLY A 270 -15.13 13.56 -1.52
CA GLY A 270 -13.96 13.73 -2.35
C GLY A 270 -13.61 12.53 -3.23
N PRO A 271 -14.53 12.06 -4.13
CA PRO A 271 -14.17 10.99 -5.05
C PRO A 271 -12.90 11.39 -5.82
N HIS A 272 -11.83 10.59 -5.63
CA HIS A 272 -10.50 10.99 -6.05
C HIS A 272 -9.73 9.83 -6.64
N GLN A 273 -8.95 10.09 -7.65
CA GLN A 273 -8.10 9.12 -8.37
C GLN A 273 -8.78 7.76 -8.58
N GLY A 274 -9.26 7.54 -9.78
CA GLY A 274 -9.98 6.31 -10.07
C GLY A 274 -9.76 5.83 -11.48
N ALA A 275 -10.32 4.67 -11.77
CA ALA A 275 -10.18 3.99 -13.05
C ALA A 275 -11.53 3.53 -13.59
N TRP A 276 -11.71 3.72 -14.89
CA TRP A 276 -12.78 3.13 -15.65
C TRP A 276 -12.41 1.72 -16.07
N VAL A 277 -13.35 0.77 -15.90
CA VAL A 277 -13.21 -0.61 -16.34
C VAL A 277 -14.57 -1.15 -16.81
N THR A 278 -14.55 -2.05 -17.78
CA THR A 278 -15.75 -2.70 -18.33
C THR A 278 -15.79 -4.15 -17.87
N ASP A 279 -16.94 -4.63 -17.38
CA ASP A 279 -17.10 -6.02 -16.95
C ASP A 279 -17.35 -6.97 -18.14
N SER A 280 -17.42 -8.27 -17.88
CA SER A 280 -17.61 -9.30 -18.90
C SER A 280 -18.97 -9.26 -19.62
N GLU A 281 -19.93 -8.50 -19.11
CA GLU A 281 -21.23 -8.24 -19.76
C GLU A 281 -21.25 -6.93 -20.54
N GLY A 282 -20.11 -6.21 -20.58
CA GLY A 282 -19.99 -4.92 -21.28
C GLY A 282 -20.55 -3.73 -20.51
N LYS A 283 -20.77 -3.87 -19.20
CA LYS A 283 -21.16 -2.76 -18.32
C LYS A 283 -19.92 -2.04 -17.80
N ASP A 284 -20.00 -0.72 -17.77
CA ASP A 284 -18.90 0.13 -17.32
C ASP A 284 -19.01 0.43 -15.83
N TRP A 285 -17.86 0.45 -15.17
CA TRP A 285 -17.69 0.67 -13.74
C TRP A 285 -16.55 1.65 -13.49
N PHE A 286 -16.63 2.36 -12.38
CA PHE A 286 -15.59 3.29 -11.93
C PHE A 286 -15.18 3.00 -10.50
N LEU A 287 -13.90 2.68 -10.30
CA LEU A 287 -13.29 2.59 -8.98
C LEU A 287 -12.68 3.92 -8.63
N HIS A 288 -12.77 4.32 -7.37
CA HIS A 288 -12.08 5.49 -6.82
C HIS A 288 -11.80 5.29 -5.34
N PHE A 289 -11.02 6.16 -4.73
CA PHE A 289 -10.89 6.15 -3.28
C PHE A 289 -11.68 7.28 -2.61
N GLN A 290 -12.01 7.07 -1.33
CA GLN A 290 -12.42 8.07 -0.36
C GLN A 290 -11.32 8.23 0.69
N ASP A 291 -10.86 9.45 0.96
CA ASP A 291 -9.97 9.73 2.10
C ASP A 291 -10.77 9.64 3.41
N LYS A 292 -10.40 8.68 4.27
CA LYS A 292 -11.05 8.37 5.54
C LYS A 292 -10.11 8.59 6.74
N ASP A 293 -9.29 9.63 6.67
CA ASP A 293 -8.35 10.05 7.72
C ASP A 293 -7.45 8.89 8.20
N LEU A 294 -7.54 8.51 9.48
CA LEU A 294 -6.68 7.47 10.08
C LEU A 294 -6.76 6.10 9.38
N TYR A 295 -7.86 5.79 8.70
CA TYR A 295 -8.01 4.53 7.94
C TYR A 295 -7.36 4.59 6.55
N GLY A 296 -6.92 5.79 6.13
CA GLY A 296 -6.35 6.05 4.81
C GLY A 296 -7.40 6.13 3.72
N ARG A 297 -7.07 5.64 2.53
CA ARG A 297 -7.85 5.81 1.31
C ARG A 297 -8.54 4.52 0.93
N LEU A 298 -9.85 4.49 1.20
CA LEU A 298 -10.70 3.30 1.06
C LEU A 298 -11.28 3.23 -0.36
N ILE A 299 -11.38 2.02 -0.91
CA ILE A 299 -11.80 1.80 -2.30
C ILE A 299 -13.30 1.66 -2.41
N HIS A 300 -13.87 2.44 -3.33
CA HIS A 300 -15.28 2.43 -3.70
C HIS A 300 -15.46 2.00 -5.16
N LEU A 301 -16.58 1.35 -5.45
CA LEU A 301 -17.01 0.99 -6.80
C LEU A 301 -18.31 1.70 -7.12
N ASN A 302 -18.43 2.29 -8.31
CA ASN A 302 -19.63 2.95 -8.78
C ASN A 302 -20.05 2.43 -10.16
N PRO A 303 -21.34 2.32 -10.46
CA PRO A 303 -21.82 2.10 -11.81
C PRO A 303 -21.46 3.29 -12.69
N MET A 304 -21.23 3.06 -13.98
CA MET A 304 -20.98 4.11 -14.96
C MET A 304 -21.76 3.84 -16.23
N VAL A 305 -22.37 4.88 -16.80
CA VAL A 305 -23.07 4.82 -18.08
C VAL A 305 -22.64 6.00 -18.95
N TRP A 306 -22.84 5.89 -20.27
CA TRP A 306 -22.50 6.96 -21.22
C TRP A 306 -23.77 7.66 -21.70
N ARG A 307 -23.76 8.99 -21.69
CA ARG A 307 -24.79 9.87 -22.28
C ARG A 307 -24.11 10.94 -23.11
N GLU A 308 -24.43 11.04 -24.40
CA GLU A 308 -23.85 12.03 -25.32
C GLU A 308 -22.31 12.05 -25.33
N ASP A 309 -21.69 10.86 -25.34
CA ASP A 309 -20.25 10.67 -25.23
C ASP A 309 -19.61 11.23 -23.93
N TRP A 310 -20.39 11.40 -22.86
CA TRP A 310 -19.92 11.70 -21.52
C TRP A 310 -20.22 10.55 -20.56
N PRO A 311 -19.28 10.16 -19.70
CA PRO A 311 -19.59 9.23 -18.63
C PRO A 311 -20.42 9.92 -17.54
N VAL A 312 -21.38 9.20 -17.00
CA VAL A 312 -22.13 9.55 -15.81
C VAL A 312 -21.81 8.48 -14.77
N ILE A 313 -21.18 8.86 -13.66
CA ILE A 313 -20.64 7.93 -12.69
C ILE A 313 -21.46 8.01 -11.40
N GLY A 314 -21.88 6.85 -10.86
CA GLY A 314 -22.70 6.79 -9.65
C GLY A 314 -24.19 7.01 -9.94
N ASN A 315 -24.89 7.66 -9.03
CA ASN A 315 -26.33 7.88 -9.09
C ASN A 315 -26.68 9.34 -9.45
N ASP A 316 -27.01 9.58 -10.69
CA ASP A 316 -27.43 10.89 -11.21
C ASP A 316 -28.96 11.03 -11.03
N THR A 317 -29.39 11.61 -9.90
CA THR A 317 -30.80 11.71 -9.52
C THR A 317 -31.52 12.92 -10.12
N ASP A 318 -30.81 13.97 -10.50
CA ASP A 318 -31.35 15.21 -11.07
C ASP A 318 -31.13 15.35 -12.58
N GLY A 319 -30.31 14.46 -13.16
CA GLY A 319 -30.15 14.35 -14.60
C GLY A 319 -29.15 15.35 -15.20
N ASP A 320 -28.33 16.03 -14.39
CA ASP A 320 -27.34 17.01 -14.83
C ASP A 320 -26.06 16.37 -15.42
N GLY A 321 -25.93 15.04 -15.25
CA GLY A 321 -24.80 14.25 -15.71
C GLY A 321 -23.60 14.22 -14.76
N CYS A 322 -23.79 14.69 -13.51
CA CYS A 322 -22.85 14.56 -12.39
C CYS A 322 -23.48 13.64 -11.33
N GLY A 323 -23.00 12.41 -11.18
CA GLY A 323 -23.60 11.47 -10.23
C GLY A 323 -23.00 11.56 -8.84
N ASP A 324 -23.78 11.08 -7.87
CA ASP A 324 -23.35 10.89 -6.47
C ASP A 324 -22.74 9.48 -6.30
N PRO A 325 -21.68 9.29 -5.51
CA PRO A 325 -21.17 7.97 -5.16
C PRO A 325 -22.25 7.11 -4.48
N VAL A 326 -22.32 5.83 -4.86
CA VAL A 326 -23.31 4.92 -4.30
C VAL A 326 -22.81 4.22 -3.04
N ARG A 327 -23.67 4.10 -2.03
CA ARG A 327 -23.36 3.30 -0.82
C ARG A 327 -23.62 1.81 -1.05
N ARG A 328 -24.60 1.47 -1.87
CA ARG A 328 -25.02 0.11 -2.21
C ARG A 328 -25.46 0.05 -3.66
N TRP A 329 -25.12 -1.03 -4.36
CA TRP A 329 -25.53 -1.26 -5.74
C TRP A 329 -25.55 -2.75 -6.09
N SER A 330 -26.12 -3.12 -7.23
CA SER A 330 -26.05 -4.46 -7.79
C SER A 330 -24.61 -4.79 -8.19
N LYS A 331 -24.17 -6.01 -7.93
CA LYS A 331 -22.82 -6.45 -8.31
C LYS A 331 -22.60 -6.47 -9.81
N PRO A 332 -21.37 -6.19 -10.26
CA PRO A 332 -20.92 -6.53 -11.61
C PRO A 332 -21.07 -8.02 -11.92
N ALA A 333 -20.97 -8.37 -13.19
CA ALA A 333 -20.85 -9.75 -13.62
C ALA A 333 -19.57 -10.38 -13.08
N GLY A 334 -19.64 -11.67 -12.73
CA GLY A 334 -18.50 -12.43 -12.25
C GLY A 334 -18.77 -13.24 -10.98
N SER A 335 -17.71 -13.73 -10.38
CA SER A 335 -17.77 -14.56 -9.18
C SER A 335 -16.63 -14.26 -8.22
N VAL A 336 -16.80 -14.60 -6.95
CA VAL A 336 -15.73 -14.50 -5.95
C VAL A 336 -14.57 -15.44 -6.33
N ILE A 337 -13.34 -14.99 -6.14
CA ILE A 337 -12.13 -15.81 -6.36
C ILE A 337 -12.18 -17.02 -5.43
N GLN A 338 -12.00 -18.21 -6.01
CA GLN A 338 -11.93 -19.44 -5.25
C GLN A 338 -10.51 -19.68 -4.72
N GLY A 339 -10.40 -20.22 -3.50
CA GLY A 339 -9.12 -20.62 -2.91
C GLY A 339 -8.31 -19.51 -2.27
N ALA A 340 -8.73 -18.23 -2.37
CA ALA A 340 -8.09 -17.16 -1.62
C ALA A 340 -8.39 -17.29 -0.12
N LEU A 341 -7.38 -17.06 0.72
CA LEU A 341 -7.50 -17.11 2.16
C LEU A 341 -8.42 -15.99 2.67
N PRO A 342 -9.33 -16.26 3.62
CA PRO A 342 -10.16 -15.21 4.20
C PRO A 342 -9.31 -14.16 4.92
N LEU A 343 -9.75 -12.89 4.90
CA LEU A 343 -9.08 -11.81 5.64
C LEU A 343 -8.94 -12.10 7.15
N GLN A 344 -9.82 -12.90 7.71
CA GLN A 344 -9.89 -13.23 9.13
C GLN A 344 -8.95 -14.35 9.60
N HIS A 345 -8.18 -14.98 8.70
CA HIS A 345 -7.27 -16.08 9.05
C HIS A 345 -5.91 -15.86 8.45
N SER A 346 -4.89 -15.97 9.28
CA SER A 346 -3.54 -15.82 8.82
C SER A 346 -2.57 -16.80 9.45
N LYS A 347 -2.54 -18.02 8.96
CA LYS A 347 -1.29 -18.80 9.05
C LYS A 347 -0.29 -18.40 7.96
N ASP A 348 -0.73 -17.66 6.93
CA ASP A 348 0.09 -17.21 5.78
C ASP A 348 -0.16 -15.75 5.40
N ALA A 349 -0.41 -14.89 6.38
CA ALA A 349 -0.74 -13.47 6.17
C ALA A 349 0.44 -12.60 5.69
N SER A 350 1.55 -13.19 5.32
CA SER A 350 2.73 -12.43 4.84
C SER A 350 2.39 -11.48 3.69
N ALA A 351 1.42 -11.83 2.85
CA ALA A 351 0.91 -10.99 1.76
C ALA A 351 0.33 -9.64 2.21
N LEU A 352 -0.19 -9.54 3.44
CA LEU A 352 -0.77 -8.30 3.98
C LEU A 352 0.29 -7.36 4.57
N PHE A 353 1.49 -7.86 4.83
CA PHE A 353 2.53 -7.12 5.52
C PHE A 353 3.55 -6.52 4.55
N GLN A 354 4.00 -5.35 4.89
CA GLN A 354 5.07 -4.63 4.21
C GLN A 354 6.06 -4.09 5.25
N TRP A 355 7.32 -3.98 4.85
CA TRP A 355 8.32 -3.28 5.65
C TRP A 355 8.06 -1.77 5.65
N HIS A 356 8.39 -1.14 6.76
CA HIS A 356 8.20 0.31 6.96
C HIS A 356 9.09 1.15 6.05
N ALA A 357 10.25 0.62 5.69
CA ALA A 357 11.15 1.14 4.67
C ALA A 357 11.48 0.04 3.67
N ASP A 358 12.33 0.34 2.69
CA ASP A 358 12.76 -0.65 1.71
C ASP A 358 13.51 -1.80 2.38
N TYR A 359 13.31 -3.01 1.87
CA TYR A 359 13.75 -4.25 2.51
C TYR A 359 15.27 -4.40 2.53
N LYS A 360 15.79 -4.95 3.62
CA LYS A 360 17.15 -5.49 3.71
C LYS A 360 17.10 -6.92 4.25
N PRO A 361 17.96 -7.83 3.74
CA PRO A 361 17.95 -9.23 4.18
C PRO A 361 18.10 -9.43 5.68
N GLU A 362 18.78 -8.52 6.37
CA GLU A 362 18.97 -8.60 7.82
C GLU A 362 17.75 -8.16 8.66
N TYR A 363 16.66 -7.68 8.06
CA TYR A 363 15.47 -7.27 8.80
C TYR A 363 14.70 -8.46 9.34
N GLY A 364 14.59 -9.53 8.55
CA GLY A 364 13.88 -10.71 8.99
C GLY A 364 13.79 -11.81 7.93
N PHE A 365 13.32 -12.97 8.38
CA PHE A 365 13.19 -14.14 7.53
C PHE A 365 11.87 -14.85 7.79
N PRO A 366 11.21 -15.36 6.75
CA PRO A 366 10.09 -16.29 6.93
C PRO A 366 10.58 -17.54 7.65
N LEU A 367 9.76 -18.04 8.58
CA LEU A 367 9.96 -19.30 9.27
C LEU A 367 9.01 -20.35 8.70
N PRO A 368 9.28 -21.65 8.95
CA PRO A 368 8.32 -22.70 8.62
C PRO A 368 6.92 -22.42 9.19
N GLU A 369 5.88 -22.92 8.52
CA GLU A 369 4.46 -22.77 8.92
C GLU A 369 3.92 -21.33 8.83
N GLY A 370 4.49 -20.48 7.96
CA GLY A 370 4.00 -19.12 7.72
C GLY A 370 4.35 -18.11 8.81
N MET A 371 5.25 -18.45 9.71
CA MET A 371 5.77 -17.55 10.73
C MET A 371 6.82 -16.59 10.18
N MET A 372 7.04 -15.47 10.87
CA MET A 372 8.05 -14.46 10.51
C MET A 372 8.94 -14.16 11.71
N ARG A 373 10.25 -14.14 11.48
CA ARG A 373 11.25 -13.63 12.42
C ARG A 373 11.67 -12.23 12.02
N VAL A 374 11.60 -11.28 12.96
CA VAL A 374 12.10 -9.92 12.80
C VAL A 374 13.23 -9.68 13.78
N TYR A 375 14.41 -9.32 13.26
CA TYR A 375 15.61 -9.04 14.07
C TYR A 375 15.63 -7.60 14.58
N GLY A 376 16.27 -7.38 15.74
CA GLY A 376 16.43 -6.06 16.31
C GLY A 376 17.22 -5.12 15.41
N HIS A 377 16.60 -3.99 15.05
CA HIS A 377 17.31 -2.88 14.42
C HIS A 377 18.17 -2.17 15.45
N ARG A 378 19.43 -1.96 15.14
CA ARG A 378 20.32 -1.17 16.02
C ARG A 378 20.03 0.31 15.86
N THR A 379 19.77 0.99 16.98
CA THR A 379 19.58 2.43 16.99
C THR A 379 20.66 3.10 17.82
N GLU A 380 21.32 4.11 17.26
CA GLU A 380 22.28 4.95 17.98
C GLU A 380 21.58 5.94 18.93
N ALA A 381 20.28 6.14 18.77
CA ALA A 381 19.50 7.04 19.60
C ALA A 381 19.37 6.49 21.03
N VAL A 382 19.56 7.36 22.02
CA VAL A 382 19.30 7.06 23.44
C VAL A 382 17.80 6.85 23.66
N ASP A 383 16.98 7.62 22.96
CA ASP A 383 15.52 7.52 22.98
C ASP A 383 15.03 6.82 21.69
N ILE A 384 14.22 5.78 21.84
CA ILE A 384 13.62 5.07 20.71
C ILE A 384 12.54 5.94 20.07
N ASN A 385 12.61 6.11 18.73
CA ASN A 385 11.51 6.60 17.93
C ASN A 385 11.24 5.60 16.80
N LEU A 386 10.16 4.83 16.89
CA LEU A 386 9.81 3.81 15.89
C LEU A 386 9.48 4.40 14.52
N TRP A 387 9.18 5.70 14.42
CA TRP A 387 9.03 6.40 13.14
C TRP A 387 10.29 6.31 12.28
N ASP A 388 11.46 6.32 12.91
CA ASP A 388 12.76 6.27 12.23
C ASP A 388 13.31 4.84 12.07
N VAL A 389 12.61 3.82 12.56
CA VAL A 389 13.03 2.42 12.53
C VAL A 389 12.56 1.74 11.23
N PRO A 390 13.47 1.30 10.35
CA PRO A 390 13.10 0.83 9.02
C PRO A 390 12.47 -0.57 8.98
N ASN A 391 12.80 -1.44 9.93
CA ASN A 391 12.42 -2.86 9.92
C ASN A 391 11.13 -3.16 10.68
N LEU A 392 10.20 -2.23 10.76
CA LEU A 392 8.85 -2.54 11.24
C LEU A 392 8.14 -3.37 10.18
N TRP A 393 7.51 -4.47 10.56
CA TRP A 393 6.74 -5.32 9.68
C TRP A 393 5.26 -5.09 9.93
N LEU A 394 4.59 -4.35 9.02
CA LEU A 394 3.32 -3.70 9.27
C LEU A 394 2.27 -4.08 8.22
N GLN A 395 1.02 -4.26 8.67
CA GLN A 395 -0.17 -4.34 7.80
C GLN A 395 -1.06 -3.11 7.98
N LYS A 396 -1.87 -2.83 6.95
CA LYS A 396 -2.88 -1.76 6.95
C LYS A 396 -4.03 -2.11 7.90
N PHE A 397 -4.74 -1.11 8.43
CA PHE A 397 -5.98 -1.37 9.15
C PHE A 397 -7.01 -1.99 8.20
N PRO A 398 -7.54 -3.19 8.49
CA PRO A 398 -8.41 -3.92 7.56
C PRO A 398 -9.88 -3.52 7.65
N ALA A 399 -10.27 -2.78 8.69
CA ALA A 399 -11.65 -2.37 8.97
C ALA A 399 -11.68 -1.22 9.99
N GLU A 400 -12.85 -0.61 10.20
CA GLU A 400 -13.04 0.39 11.25
C GLU A 400 -12.98 -0.23 12.66
N GLU A 401 -13.46 -1.45 12.81
CA GLU A 401 -13.47 -2.18 14.08
C GLU A 401 -12.92 -3.60 13.89
N PHE A 402 -11.88 -3.93 14.64
CA PHE A 402 -11.26 -5.25 14.58
C PHE A 402 -10.46 -5.55 15.85
N THR A 403 -10.08 -6.82 15.99
CA THR A 403 -9.14 -7.28 17.01
C THR A 403 -8.05 -8.09 16.34
N ALA A 404 -6.80 -7.70 16.53
CA ALA A 404 -5.61 -8.47 16.15
C ALA A 404 -4.98 -9.05 17.40
N THR A 405 -4.75 -10.35 17.41
CA THR A 405 -4.12 -11.09 18.52
C THR A 405 -2.98 -11.91 17.98
N SER A 406 -1.79 -11.72 18.53
CA SER A 406 -0.60 -12.44 18.09
C SER A 406 0.03 -13.16 19.28
N ARG A 407 0.34 -14.43 19.09
CA ARG A 407 1.30 -15.10 19.96
C ARG A 407 2.68 -14.83 19.41
N VAL A 408 3.50 -14.19 20.22
CA VAL A 408 4.87 -13.85 19.86
C VAL A 408 5.85 -14.49 20.81
N ARG A 409 7.03 -14.82 20.27
CA ARG A 409 8.19 -15.24 21.05
C ARG A 409 9.26 -14.16 20.91
N VAL A 410 9.53 -13.48 22.00
CA VAL A 410 10.65 -12.55 22.06
C VAL A 410 11.88 -13.29 22.54
N SER A 411 12.98 -13.16 21.83
CA SER A 411 14.21 -13.85 22.08
C SER A 411 15.39 -12.87 22.14
N ALA A 412 16.21 -13.00 23.15
CA ALA A 412 17.38 -12.16 23.35
C ALA A 412 18.49 -12.94 24.07
N LYS A 413 19.72 -12.73 23.66
CA LYS A 413 20.89 -13.23 24.41
C LYS A 413 21.17 -12.35 25.63
N SER A 414 21.98 -12.86 26.56
CA SER A 414 22.37 -12.08 27.75
C SER A 414 23.02 -10.73 27.39
N LEU A 415 23.76 -10.65 26.31
CA LEU A 415 24.39 -9.43 25.80
C LEU A 415 23.44 -8.47 25.05
N SER A 416 22.15 -8.81 24.95
CA SER A 416 21.13 -7.95 24.30
C SER A 416 20.40 -7.06 25.33
N GLU A 417 21.07 -6.63 26.38
CA GLU A 417 20.46 -5.76 27.40
C GLU A 417 19.84 -4.51 26.78
N GLY A 418 18.60 -4.19 27.13
CA GLY A 418 17.86 -3.07 26.58
C GLY A 418 17.19 -3.32 25.22
N ALA A 419 17.36 -4.51 24.60
CA ALA A 419 16.60 -4.85 23.39
C ALA A 419 15.11 -4.96 23.72
N THR A 420 14.26 -4.42 22.83
CA THR A 420 12.80 -4.43 22.98
C THR A 420 12.12 -4.87 21.71
N SER A 421 11.11 -5.75 21.86
CA SER A 421 10.35 -6.30 20.74
C SER A 421 8.88 -6.51 21.12
N GLY A 422 7.98 -6.32 20.17
CA GLY A 422 6.55 -6.46 20.40
C GLY A 422 5.69 -6.01 19.24
N ILE A 423 4.47 -5.56 19.56
CA ILE A 423 3.53 -5.02 18.60
C ILE A 423 3.47 -3.50 18.64
N VAL A 424 3.09 -2.90 17.53
CA VAL A 424 2.95 -1.44 17.38
C VAL A 424 1.70 -1.09 16.57
N VAL A 425 1.01 -0.01 16.97
CA VAL A 425 0.06 0.73 16.14
C VAL A 425 0.76 2.00 15.69
N MET A 426 0.99 2.13 14.38
CA MET A 426 1.86 3.14 13.78
C MET A 426 1.07 4.13 12.93
N GLY A 427 1.30 5.40 13.14
CA GLY A 427 0.96 6.55 12.33
C GLY A 427 1.97 7.66 12.61
N ARG A 428 1.60 8.93 12.50
CA ARG A 428 2.45 10.06 12.96
C ARG A 428 2.62 10.08 14.47
N ASP A 429 1.66 9.51 15.18
CA ASP A 429 1.77 9.05 16.57
C ASP A 429 1.84 7.53 16.56
N TYR A 430 2.40 6.93 17.59
CA TYR A 430 2.31 5.48 17.75
C TYR A 430 2.15 5.06 19.21
N ALA A 431 1.64 3.84 19.39
CA ALA A 431 1.69 3.12 20.66
C ALA A 431 2.28 1.73 20.46
N ARG A 432 3.15 1.30 21.37
CA ARG A 432 3.74 -0.05 21.35
C ARG A 432 3.47 -0.79 22.65
N LEU A 433 3.39 -2.10 22.55
CA LEU A 433 3.36 -3.03 23.69
C LEU A 433 4.37 -4.15 23.40
N GLY A 434 5.35 -4.33 24.25
CA GLY A 434 6.40 -5.31 24.01
C GLY A 434 7.30 -5.56 25.21
N LEU A 435 8.20 -6.49 25.04
CA LEU A 435 9.11 -6.99 26.06
C LEU A 435 10.48 -6.33 25.93
N LEU A 436 10.91 -5.66 26.99
CA LEU A 436 12.27 -5.15 27.16
C LEU A 436 13.11 -6.20 27.88
N LYS A 437 14.28 -6.55 27.33
CA LYS A 437 15.28 -7.40 27.97
C LYS A 437 15.95 -6.63 29.12
N LYS A 438 15.84 -7.16 30.36
CA LYS A 438 16.44 -6.56 31.56
C LYS A 438 16.95 -7.64 32.51
N GLY A 439 18.25 -7.72 32.69
CA GLY A 439 18.88 -8.78 33.49
C GLY A 439 18.51 -10.16 32.96
N ASP A 440 18.02 -11.06 33.82
CA ASP A 440 17.57 -12.40 33.45
C ASP A 440 16.05 -12.51 33.22
N ALA A 441 15.38 -11.37 33.01
CA ALA A 441 13.94 -11.27 32.83
C ALA A 441 13.57 -10.37 31.64
N PHE A 442 12.28 -10.30 31.36
CA PHE A 442 11.68 -9.37 30.43
C PHE A 442 10.69 -8.46 31.14
N VAL A 443 10.79 -7.15 30.91
CA VAL A 443 9.79 -6.18 31.37
C VAL A 443 8.80 -5.89 30.25
N LEU A 444 7.54 -6.18 30.45
CA LEU A 444 6.48 -5.78 29.53
C LEU A 444 6.26 -4.28 29.65
N GLN A 445 6.44 -3.57 28.55
CA GLN A 445 6.30 -2.11 28.49
C GLN A 445 5.19 -1.71 27.54
N TYR A 446 4.38 -0.76 27.96
CA TYR A 446 3.51 0.04 27.11
C TYR A 446 4.15 1.41 26.91
N ALA A 447 4.28 1.85 25.67
CA ALA A 447 4.81 3.17 25.38
C ALA A 447 3.97 3.90 24.31
N VAL A 448 3.92 5.21 24.40
CA VAL A 448 3.26 6.10 23.44
C VAL A 448 4.23 7.20 23.05
N ASN A 449 4.36 7.42 21.76
CA ASN A 449 5.00 8.60 21.20
C ASN A 449 3.94 9.43 20.48
N ARG A 450 3.70 10.64 20.97
CA ARG A 450 2.87 11.63 20.30
C ARG A 450 3.80 12.57 19.56
N ASP A 451 3.46 12.84 18.30
CA ASP A 451 4.29 13.67 17.42
C ASP A 451 5.62 13.01 17.02
N ALA A 452 5.58 11.70 16.76
CA ALA A 452 6.75 10.91 16.39
C ALA A 452 7.41 11.39 15.09
N ASP A 453 6.62 11.88 14.14
CA ASP A 453 7.08 12.45 12.86
C ASP A 453 7.84 13.79 13.01
N ASN A 454 7.77 14.44 14.17
CA ASN A 454 8.55 15.65 14.51
C ASN A 454 9.56 15.40 15.66
N GLY A 455 9.94 14.14 15.89
CA GLY A 455 10.96 13.79 16.88
C GLY A 455 10.44 13.76 18.31
N GLY A 456 9.15 13.58 18.51
CA GLY A 456 8.55 13.37 19.85
C GLY A 456 9.19 12.20 20.58
N LYS A 457 9.17 12.22 21.92
CA LYS A 457 9.73 11.17 22.78
C LYS A 457 8.65 10.23 23.30
N GLU A 458 9.03 8.98 23.53
CA GLU A 458 8.14 8.01 24.17
C GLU A 458 7.86 8.35 25.64
N THR A 459 6.59 8.21 26.01
CA THR A 459 6.19 8.05 27.40
C THR A 459 6.03 6.56 27.67
N VAL A 460 6.90 5.99 28.52
CA VAL A 460 7.00 4.56 28.78
C VAL A 460 6.42 4.23 30.16
N LYS A 461 5.68 3.11 30.22
CA LYS A 461 5.14 2.54 31.45
C LYS A 461 5.47 1.06 31.53
N ASP A 462 6.15 0.63 32.59
CA ASP A 462 6.34 -0.77 32.93
C ASP A 462 5.02 -1.37 33.44
N ILE A 463 4.60 -2.47 32.85
CA ILE A 463 3.31 -3.13 33.12
C ILE A 463 3.49 -4.37 34.00
N ALA A 464 4.46 -5.21 33.66
CA ALA A 464 4.72 -6.48 34.37
C ALA A 464 6.16 -6.94 34.10
N GLU A 465 6.74 -7.67 35.05
CA GLU A 465 7.95 -8.43 34.83
C GLU A 465 7.59 -9.88 34.52
N LEU A 466 8.13 -10.40 33.43
CA LEU A 466 7.90 -11.76 32.96
C LEU A 466 9.21 -12.55 32.98
N LYS A 467 9.14 -13.76 33.58
CA LYS A 467 10.28 -14.69 33.52
C LYS A 467 10.37 -15.33 32.14
N PRO A 468 11.58 -15.66 31.67
CA PRO A 468 11.74 -16.43 30.45
C PRO A 468 10.93 -17.73 30.53
N THR A 469 10.25 -18.06 29.42
CA THR A 469 9.56 -19.34 29.27
C THR A 469 10.52 -20.44 28.87
N ARG A 470 11.67 -20.06 28.26
CA ARG A 470 12.76 -20.95 27.87
C ARG A 470 14.11 -20.30 28.10
N VAL A 471 15.07 -21.11 28.53
CA VAL A 471 16.47 -20.71 28.68
C VAL A 471 17.33 -21.75 27.98
N TYR A 472 18.03 -21.33 26.94
CA TYR A 472 19.01 -22.17 26.25
C TYR A 472 20.39 -21.80 26.77
N ALA A 473 20.92 -22.60 27.66
CA ALA A 473 22.28 -22.42 28.19
C ALA A 473 23.29 -23.05 27.21
N ALA A 474 23.88 -22.24 26.35
CA ALA A 474 25.02 -22.63 25.53
C ALA A 474 26.20 -21.75 25.93
N GLY A 475 27.09 -22.26 26.77
CA GLY A 475 28.28 -21.54 27.21
C GLY A 475 27.98 -20.31 28.09
N LEU A 476 28.76 -19.22 27.90
CA LEU A 476 28.67 -18.01 28.71
C LEU A 476 27.53 -17.05 28.33
N MET A 477 26.75 -17.36 27.28
CA MET A 477 25.72 -16.47 26.76
C MET A 477 24.39 -17.20 26.58
N PRO A 478 23.61 -17.40 27.64
CA PRO A 478 22.31 -18.03 27.52
C PRO A 478 21.38 -17.18 26.64
N ASN A 479 20.64 -17.86 25.75
CA ASN A 479 19.53 -17.28 25.02
C ASN A 479 18.27 -17.41 25.88
N LEU A 480 17.61 -16.30 26.11
CA LEU A 480 16.35 -16.22 26.88
C LEU A 480 15.20 -16.02 25.91
N GLU A 481 14.12 -16.76 26.08
CA GLU A 481 12.91 -16.62 25.28
C GLU A 481 11.70 -16.44 26.18
N CYS A 482 10.79 -15.56 25.79
CA CYS A 482 9.53 -15.33 26.45
C CYS A 482 8.38 -15.40 25.44
N ASP A 483 7.48 -16.38 25.59
CA ASP A 483 6.24 -16.48 24.85
C ASP A 483 5.16 -15.63 25.52
N VAL A 484 4.46 -14.79 24.76
CA VAL A 484 3.39 -13.91 25.23
C VAL A 484 2.37 -13.69 24.12
N TRP A 485 1.09 -13.55 24.49
CA TRP A 485 0.04 -13.10 23.57
C TRP A 485 -0.12 -11.58 23.73
N LEU A 486 -0.01 -10.87 22.62
CA LEU A 486 -0.23 -9.44 22.53
C LEU A 486 -1.44 -9.17 21.65
N ARG A 487 -2.28 -8.21 22.06
CA ARG A 487 -3.54 -7.92 21.38
C ARG A 487 -3.73 -6.42 21.20
N VAL A 488 -4.21 -6.03 20.01
CA VAL A 488 -4.77 -4.71 19.73
C VAL A 488 -6.25 -4.87 19.42
N THR A 489 -7.11 -4.19 20.17
CA THR A 489 -8.52 -4.04 19.84
C THR A 489 -8.76 -2.61 19.36
N VAL A 490 -9.17 -2.47 18.11
CA VAL A 490 -9.51 -1.19 17.49
C VAL A 490 -11.01 -1.04 17.43
N LYS A 491 -11.51 0.07 17.94
CA LYS A 491 -12.90 0.52 17.81
C LYS A 491 -12.96 1.72 16.89
N ARG A 492 -14.18 2.12 16.50
CA ARG A 492 -14.43 3.31 15.68
C ARG A 492 -13.63 4.52 16.17
N ASP A 493 -13.31 5.41 15.25
CA ASP A 493 -12.46 6.58 15.48
C ASP A 493 -11.04 6.23 15.95
N GLY A 494 -10.55 5.02 15.58
CA GLY A 494 -9.19 4.58 15.88
C GLY A 494 -8.86 4.40 17.36
N LYS A 495 -9.86 4.21 18.21
CA LYS A 495 -9.67 3.97 19.65
C LYS A 495 -9.10 2.57 19.88
N CYS A 496 -7.81 2.50 20.19
CA CYS A 496 -7.05 1.26 20.40
C CYS A 496 -6.93 0.93 21.88
N THR A 497 -7.15 -0.33 22.24
CA THR A 497 -6.74 -0.91 23.51
C THR A 497 -5.67 -1.96 23.24
N LEU A 498 -4.50 -1.80 23.87
CA LEU A 498 -3.42 -2.78 23.83
C LEU A 498 -3.49 -3.62 25.10
N SER A 499 -3.44 -4.93 24.96
CA SER A 499 -3.56 -5.88 26.07
C SER A 499 -2.64 -7.10 25.87
N TYR A 500 -2.36 -7.82 26.94
CA TYR A 500 -1.49 -8.98 26.94
C TYR A 500 -2.09 -10.17 27.71
N SER A 501 -1.58 -11.36 27.42
CA SER A 501 -1.88 -12.59 28.14
C SER A 501 -0.67 -13.50 28.18
N THR A 502 -0.49 -14.22 29.28
CA THR A 502 0.55 -15.26 29.44
C THR A 502 0.02 -16.67 29.14
N ASP A 503 -1.29 -16.83 28.99
CA ASP A 503 -1.96 -18.13 28.76
C ASP A 503 -2.83 -18.17 27.48
N GLY A 504 -2.93 -17.04 26.76
CA GLY A 504 -3.74 -16.88 25.57
C GLY A 504 -5.25 -16.79 25.81
N ARG A 505 -5.70 -16.89 27.07
CA ARG A 505 -7.11 -16.95 27.46
C ARG A 505 -7.58 -15.68 28.16
N LYS A 506 -6.88 -15.27 29.22
CA LYS A 506 -7.22 -14.08 29.98
C LYS A 506 -6.31 -12.93 29.61
N PHE A 507 -6.89 -11.88 29.05
CA PHE A 507 -6.16 -10.67 28.66
C PHE A 507 -6.29 -9.56 29.70
N THR A 508 -5.18 -8.86 29.94
CA THR A 508 -5.10 -7.70 30.82
C THR A 508 -4.78 -6.46 29.99
N ASP A 509 -5.55 -5.39 30.16
CA ASP A 509 -5.30 -4.12 29.49
C ASP A 509 -3.97 -3.52 29.97
N ALA A 510 -3.12 -3.15 29.03
CA ALA A 510 -1.84 -2.49 29.27
C ALA A 510 -1.92 -0.98 29.05
N GLY A 511 -2.68 -0.55 28.03
CA GLY A 511 -2.83 0.85 27.70
C GLY A 511 -3.85 1.14 26.62
N ARG A 512 -4.15 2.44 26.46
CA ARG A 512 -5.10 2.94 25.45
C ARG A 512 -4.46 4.05 24.63
N PHE A 513 -4.81 4.08 23.36
CA PHE A 513 -4.25 4.99 22.37
C PHE A 513 -5.32 5.31 21.31
N THR A 514 -5.29 6.52 20.75
CA THR A 514 -6.07 6.83 19.56
C THR A 514 -5.10 6.92 18.38
N ALA A 515 -5.29 6.04 17.38
CA ALA A 515 -4.47 6.00 16.19
C ALA A 515 -4.59 7.29 15.38
N ARG A 516 -3.52 7.68 14.70
CA ARG A 516 -3.50 8.78 13.73
C ARG A 516 -3.04 8.29 12.36
N VAL A 517 -3.40 9.02 11.33
CA VAL A 517 -2.92 8.82 9.96
C VAL A 517 -1.39 8.91 9.92
N GLY A 518 -0.77 8.16 9.01
CA GLY A 518 0.64 8.31 8.63
C GLY A 518 0.83 9.47 7.65
N LYS A 519 1.94 9.48 6.91
CA LYS A 519 2.16 10.49 5.86
C LYS A 519 1.67 9.95 4.52
N TRP A 520 0.51 10.45 4.07
CA TRP A 520 -0.24 10.01 2.89
C TRP A 520 -0.82 8.59 2.97
N ILE A 521 -0.68 7.92 4.10
CA ILE A 521 -1.16 6.55 4.35
C ILE A 521 -1.97 6.49 5.62
N GLY A 522 -2.87 5.51 5.72
CA GLY A 522 -3.60 5.20 6.94
C GLY A 522 -2.70 4.66 8.05
N ALA A 523 -3.27 4.50 9.24
CA ALA A 523 -2.61 3.81 10.34
C ALA A 523 -2.34 2.35 9.98
N LYS A 524 -1.24 1.83 10.51
CA LYS A 524 -0.81 0.43 10.35
C LYS A 524 -0.64 -0.23 11.72
N LEU A 525 -0.67 -1.54 11.75
CA LEU A 525 -0.31 -2.32 12.92
C LEU A 525 0.67 -3.43 12.52
N GLY A 526 1.46 -3.90 13.47
CA GLY A 526 2.38 -5.00 13.22
C GLY A 526 3.45 -5.11 14.29
N TYR A 527 4.66 -5.46 13.89
CA TYR A 527 5.72 -5.89 14.77
C TYR A 527 6.94 -5.00 14.68
N TYR A 528 7.62 -4.84 15.80
CA TYR A 528 8.88 -4.13 15.90
C TYR A 528 9.90 -4.95 16.69
N SER A 529 11.17 -4.74 16.40
CA SER A 529 12.29 -5.21 17.20
C SER A 529 13.43 -4.20 17.11
N VAL A 530 13.89 -3.70 18.26
CA VAL A 530 14.93 -2.66 18.36
C VAL A 530 15.95 -3.04 19.41
N THR A 531 17.20 -2.74 19.12
CA THR A 531 18.35 -3.01 20.00
C THR A 531 19.20 -1.75 20.16
N PRO A 532 19.65 -1.40 21.38
CA PRO A 532 20.56 -0.26 21.58
C PRO A 532 21.87 -0.40 20.79
N GLY A 533 22.41 0.70 20.29
CA GLY A 533 23.58 0.74 19.39
C GLY A 533 24.85 0.10 19.93
N GLY A 534 25.13 0.22 21.20
CA GLY A 534 26.33 -0.35 21.84
C GLY A 534 26.27 -1.85 22.16
N VAL A 535 25.17 -2.53 21.81
CA VAL A 535 24.94 -3.94 22.14
C VAL A 535 25.47 -4.87 21.04
N THR A 536 26.20 -5.93 21.40
CA THR A 536 26.82 -6.84 20.44
C THR A 536 25.80 -7.76 19.77
N GLU A 537 24.84 -8.29 20.52
CA GLU A 537 23.86 -9.25 20.06
C GLU A 537 22.50 -8.60 19.87
N ARG A 538 21.86 -8.88 18.76
CA ARG A 538 20.49 -8.43 18.50
C ARG A 538 19.50 -9.40 19.13
N GLY A 539 18.40 -8.87 19.68
CA GLY A 539 17.20 -9.66 19.96
C GLY A 539 16.38 -9.88 18.68
N TRP A 540 15.36 -10.70 18.77
CA TRP A 540 14.38 -10.88 17.70
C TRP A 540 13.00 -11.20 18.26
N ILE A 541 12.01 -11.02 17.42
CA ILE A 541 10.64 -11.47 17.66
C ILE A 541 10.24 -12.48 16.59
N ASP A 542 9.70 -13.63 17.02
CA ASP A 542 9.03 -14.59 16.16
C ASP A 542 7.52 -14.40 16.30
N VAL A 543 6.85 -14.15 15.20
CA VAL A 543 5.39 -14.17 15.12
C VAL A 543 4.98 -15.63 14.96
N VAL A 544 4.47 -16.23 16.03
CA VAL A 544 4.17 -17.69 16.10
C VAL A 544 2.74 -17.97 15.64
N GLU A 545 1.81 -17.12 16.03
CA GLU A 545 0.40 -17.18 15.63
C GLU A 545 -0.08 -15.74 15.48
N ASP A 546 -0.92 -15.49 14.50
CA ASP A 546 -1.57 -14.21 14.28
C ASP A 546 -3.04 -14.45 13.92
N GLU A 547 -3.95 -13.77 14.60
CA GLU A 547 -5.38 -13.88 14.41
C GLU A 547 -5.98 -12.48 14.26
N LEU A 548 -6.74 -12.30 13.20
CA LEU A 548 -7.47 -11.08 12.92
C LEU A 548 -8.98 -11.35 12.93
N VAL A 549 -9.73 -10.64 13.75
CA VAL A 549 -11.19 -10.72 13.83
C VAL A 549 -11.80 -9.34 13.50
N ILE A 550 -12.50 -9.26 12.36
CA ILE A 550 -13.25 -8.09 11.94
C ILE A 550 -14.64 -8.12 12.59
N ARG A 551 -15.14 -6.98 13.07
CA ARG A 551 -16.43 -6.84 13.76
C ARG A 551 -17.45 -6.05 12.96
#